data_e8ba41fb703bee4d5a656eca0e8b4262
#
_entry.id   e8ba41fb703bee4d5a656eca0e8b4262
#
_cell.length_a   1.000
_cell.length_b   1.000
_cell.length_c   1.000
_cell.angle_alpha   90.00
_cell.angle_beta   90.00
_cell.angle_gamma   90.00
#
_symmetry.space_group_name_H-M   'P 1'
#
loop_
_entity.id
_entity.type
_entity.pdbx_description
1 polymer ?
#
loop_
_entity_poly.entity_id
_entity_poly.type
_entity_poly.pdbx_seq_one_letter_code
_entity_poly.pdbx_strand_id
1 'polypeptide(L)'
;MRLERLSDQNIHLYERAYGLYQASFPIEERRDEAEQNRALTKDAYHFDLIMDEDNLIGVMLYWEREEFVFLEHFTTFPDLRGQGYGAQALGLLKEKNKPILLEIEPPVDEMTQRRYEFYKRNGFVMNPYYHIQAKYHLGDEDLELKILSFPQVLPKELYRSFYEYMTREIGILPNVSDDIIVRRLQEDDDWKQVAKLIYMSDPYIYPNWFDSLGDAQRVICEMMKLPTLYNMNNITVAVAKDGMIAGAAVSKQAPFVEDEANLKIAFERAGVKMDHRTKEVFDAYYAKMGKEEDGYYLANIAVDTAYRKRGIACALIEEILRDREFATLECVVENAGAWRLYQRMGFEIAFEYPGVHDVPCYKMNYDKRGGK
;
A
#
# COMPACT_ATOMS: atom_id res chain seq x y z
N MET A 1 -16.82 -7.72 35.10
CA MET A 1 -15.80 -7.89 34.04
C MET A 1 -15.09 -6.56 33.81
N ARG A 2 -13.81 -6.55 33.49
CA ARG A 2 -12.96 -5.36 33.22
C ARG A 2 -11.88 -5.67 32.18
N LEU A 3 -11.34 -4.64 31.56
CA LEU A 3 -10.12 -4.71 30.77
C LEU A 3 -8.94 -4.24 31.64
N GLU A 4 -7.89 -5.03 31.70
CA GLU A 4 -6.65 -4.70 32.41
C GLU A 4 -5.49 -4.69 31.44
N ARG A 5 -4.84 -3.53 31.24
CA ARG A 5 -3.65 -3.46 30.40
C ARG A 5 -2.53 -4.33 30.98
N LEU A 6 -1.89 -5.10 30.14
CA LEU A 6 -0.72 -5.90 30.52
C LEU A 6 0.37 -4.97 31.09
N SER A 7 0.88 -5.29 32.25
CA SER A 7 1.87 -4.52 32.99
C SER A 7 2.67 -5.43 33.92
N ASP A 8 3.67 -4.89 34.60
CA ASP A 8 4.47 -5.64 35.58
C ASP A 8 3.60 -6.23 36.72
N GLN A 9 2.46 -5.62 37.03
CA GLN A 9 1.56 -6.09 38.10
C GLN A 9 0.82 -7.38 37.75
N ASN A 10 0.53 -7.61 36.49
CA ASN A 10 -0.19 -8.80 36.00
C ASN A 10 0.63 -9.65 35.01
N ILE A 11 1.96 -9.43 34.98
CA ILE A 11 2.88 -10.13 34.04
C ILE A 11 2.83 -11.66 34.22
N HIS A 12 2.46 -12.17 35.38
CA HIS A 12 2.28 -13.59 35.63
C HIS A 12 1.18 -14.24 34.77
N LEU A 13 0.29 -13.46 34.18
CA LEU A 13 -0.73 -13.91 33.23
C LEU A 13 -0.26 -13.89 31.78
N TYR A 14 0.91 -13.29 31.51
CA TYR A 14 1.39 -13.05 30.14
C TYR A 14 1.50 -14.34 29.31
N GLU A 15 2.17 -15.37 29.83
CA GLU A 15 2.36 -16.63 29.10
C GLU A 15 1.01 -17.26 28.70
N ARG A 16 0.03 -17.24 29.62
CA ARG A 16 -1.30 -17.77 29.35
C ARG A 16 -2.06 -16.92 28.34
N ALA A 17 -1.97 -15.60 28.45
CA ALA A 17 -2.60 -14.65 27.54
C ALA A 17 -1.98 -14.69 26.14
N TYR A 18 -0.65 -14.71 26.07
CA TYR A 18 0.09 -14.79 24.82
C TYR A 18 -0.08 -16.15 24.13
N GLY A 19 -0.12 -17.24 24.88
CA GLY A 19 -0.45 -18.57 24.36
C GLY A 19 -1.86 -18.64 23.75
N LEU A 20 -2.85 -17.98 24.37
CA LEU A 20 -4.20 -17.86 23.81
C LEU A 20 -4.20 -17.05 22.50
N TYR A 21 -3.47 -15.92 22.44
CA TYR A 21 -3.29 -15.12 21.24
C TYR A 21 -2.69 -15.96 20.12
N GLN A 22 -1.56 -16.64 20.36
CA GLN A 22 -0.89 -17.48 19.38
C GLN A 22 -1.76 -18.65 18.87
N ALA A 23 -2.55 -19.26 19.74
CA ALA A 23 -3.44 -20.35 19.38
C ALA A 23 -4.70 -19.91 18.61
N SER A 24 -5.08 -18.63 18.71
CA SER A 24 -6.32 -18.09 18.13
C SER A 24 -6.12 -17.46 16.75
N PHE A 25 -4.90 -17.05 16.41
CA PHE A 25 -4.61 -16.35 15.16
C PHE A 25 -3.47 -17.06 14.42
N PRO A 26 -3.61 -17.32 13.10
CA PRO A 26 -2.55 -17.90 12.29
C PRO A 26 -1.34 -16.97 12.22
N ILE A 27 -0.17 -17.50 11.82
CA ILE A 27 1.07 -16.73 11.84
C ILE A 27 1.02 -15.54 10.88
N GLU A 28 0.29 -15.67 9.78
CA GLU A 28 0.12 -14.64 8.74
C GLU A 28 -0.73 -13.46 9.23
N GLU A 29 -1.47 -13.64 10.33
CA GLU A 29 -2.35 -12.63 10.91
C GLU A 29 -1.82 -12.04 12.22
N ARG A 30 -0.58 -12.35 12.63
CA ARG A 30 -0.01 -11.87 13.89
C ARG A 30 1.47 -11.54 13.79
N ARG A 31 1.95 -10.68 14.68
CA ARG A 31 3.37 -10.34 14.81
C ARG A 31 4.18 -11.54 15.28
N ASP A 32 5.46 -11.58 14.85
CA ASP A 32 6.45 -12.38 15.55
C ASP A 32 6.71 -11.82 16.96
N GLU A 33 7.48 -12.56 17.76
CA GLU A 33 7.74 -12.18 19.16
C GLU A 33 8.50 -10.86 19.29
N ALA A 34 9.45 -10.59 18.40
CA ALA A 34 10.25 -9.37 18.41
C ALA A 34 9.39 -8.14 18.08
N GLU A 35 8.54 -8.26 17.05
CA GLU A 35 7.60 -7.23 16.64
C GLU A 35 6.51 -7.00 17.71
N GLN A 36 6.03 -8.07 18.35
CA GLN A 36 5.07 -7.96 19.44
C GLN A 36 5.69 -7.22 20.63
N ASN A 37 6.93 -7.55 21.00
CA ASN A 37 7.65 -6.84 22.06
C ASN A 37 7.86 -5.36 21.72
N ARG A 38 8.15 -5.03 20.46
CA ARG A 38 8.24 -3.65 19.98
C ARG A 38 6.89 -2.93 20.06
N ALA A 39 5.80 -3.57 19.68
CA ALA A 39 4.46 -2.99 19.80
C ALA A 39 4.11 -2.67 21.27
N LEU A 40 4.46 -3.55 22.21
CA LEU A 40 4.23 -3.36 23.65
C LEU A 40 4.93 -2.11 24.24
N THR A 41 5.99 -1.60 23.58
CA THR A 41 6.66 -0.36 24.02
C THR A 41 5.93 0.91 23.59
N LYS A 42 4.91 0.81 22.72
CA LYS A 42 4.18 1.97 22.20
C LYS A 42 2.98 2.30 23.09
N ASP A 43 2.84 3.55 23.49
CA ASP A 43 1.71 4.01 24.33
C ASP A 43 0.34 3.76 23.68
N ALA A 44 0.28 3.88 22.35
CA ALA A 44 -0.93 3.68 21.57
C ALA A 44 -1.36 2.20 21.47
N TYR A 45 -0.45 1.26 21.69
CA TYR A 45 -0.75 -0.17 21.63
C TYR A 45 -1.18 -0.71 22.99
N HIS A 46 -2.29 -1.42 23.02
CA HIS A 46 -2.85 -2.04 24.20
C HIS A 46 -2.90 -3.56 24.02
N PHE A 47 -2.29 -4.28 24.95
CA PHE A 47 -2.52 -5.69 25.16
C PHE A 47 -3.31 -5.80 26.45
N ASP A 48 -4.64 -5.85 26.34
CA ASP A 48 -5.53 -5.88 27.48
C ASP A 48 -6.00 -7.30 27.78
N LEU A 49 -5.91 -7.67 29.05
CA LEU A 49 -6.48 -8.89 29.62
C LEU A 49 -7.98 -8.65 29.87
N ILE A 50 -8.82 -9.56 29.40
CA ILE A 50 -10.24 -9.54 29.72
C ILE A 50 -10.41 -10.35 31.01
N MET A 51 -10.72 -9.67 32.11
CA MET A 51 -10.83 -10.25 33.43
C MET A 51 -12.28 -10.29 33.91
N ASP A 52 -12.69 -11.43 34.46
CA ASP A 52 -13.92 -11.55 35.24
C ASP A 52 -13.57 -11.99 36.67
N GLU A 53 -13.78 -11.09 37.65
CA GLU A 53 -13.13 -11.20 38.96
C GLU A 53 -11.63 -11.40 38.80
N ASP A 54 -11.09 -12.55 39.23
CA ASP A 54 -9.68 -12.91 39.14
C ASP A 54 -9.39 -13.88 37.98
N ASN A 55 -10.39 -14.19 37.15
CA ASN A 55 -10.25 -15.15 36.07
C ASN A 55 -9.90 -14.44 34.75
N LEU A 56 -8.84 -14.90 34.07
CA LEU A 56 -8.54 -14.49 32.72
C LEU A 56 -9.53 -15.17 31.76
N ILE A 57 -10.35 -14.37 31.09
CA ILE A 57 -11.40 -14.79 30.15
C ILE A 57 -10.90 -14.79 28.71
N GLY A 58 -10.01 -13.86 28.38
CA GLY A 58 -9.54 -13.66 27.01
C GLY A 58 -8.55 -12.51 26.90
N VAL A 59 -8.25 -12.11 25.67
CA VAL A 59 -7.36 -10.99 25.37
C VAL A 59 -7.99 -10.08 24.32
N MET A 60 -7.66 -8.79 24.40
CA MET A 60 -8.08 -7.76 23.50
C MET A 60 -6.87 -6.88 23.16
N LEU A 61 -6.39 -6.96 21.94
CA LEU A 61 -5.24 -6.23 21.45
C LEU A 61 -5.74 -5.15 20.52
N TYR A 62 -5.41 -3.89 20.78
CA TYR A 62 -5.91 -2.76 20.00
C TYR A 62 -4.96 -1.59 20.02
N TRP A 63 -5.12 -0.73 19.01
CA TRP A 63 -4.44 0.56 18.90
C TRP A 63 -5.41 1.67 19.23
N GLU A 64 -5.04 2.55 20.15
CA GLU A 64 -5.82 3.72 20.51
C GLU A 64 -5.19 4.99 19.97
N ARG A 65 -5.95 5.69 19.14
CA ARG A 65 -5.60 7.00 18.61
C ARG A 65 -6.58 8.05 19.13
N GLU A 66 -6.30 9.31 18.83
CA GLU A 66 -7.22 10.40 19.17
C GLU A 66 -8.55 10.22 18.43
N GLU A 67 -8.49 9.87 17.13
CA GLU A 67 -9.62 9.82 16.24
C GLU A 67 -10.35 8.47 16.22
N PHE A 68 -9.69 7.38 16.60
CA PHE A 68 -10.27 6.02 16.53
C PHE A 68 -9.60 5.02 17.49
N VAL A 69 -10.25 3.88 17.63
CA VAL A 69 -9.68 2.65 18.21
C VAL A 69 -9.68 1.58 17.13
N PHE A 70 -8.54 0.97 16.84
CA PHE A 70 -8.47 -0.20 15.98
C PHE A 70 -8.33 -1.47 16.81
N LEU A 71 -9.38 -2.28 16.83
CA LEU A 71 -9.41 -3.59 17.47
C LEU A 71 -8.75 -4.60 16.54
N GLU A 72 -7.48 -4.87 16.79
CA GLU A 72 -6.63 -5.70 15.93
C GLU A 72 -6.85 -7.19 16.18
N HIS A 73 -6.79 -7.62 17.44
CA HIS A 73 -7.03 -9.02 17.83
C HIS A 73 -7.94 -9.10 19.03
N PHE A 74 -8.90 -10.01 18.95
CA PHE A 74 -9.86 -10.23 20.03
C PHE A 74 -10.25 -11.69 20.11
N THR A 75 -10.03 -12.31 21.26
CA THR A 75 -10.39 -13.71 21.49
C THR A 75 -10.68 -13.99 22.95
N THR A 76 -11.54 -15.00 23.20
CA THR A 76 -11.78 -15.59 24.51
C THR A 76 -11.38 -17.05 24.49
N PHE A 77 -11.10 -17.63 25.66
CA PHE A 77 -10.83 -19.05 25.76
C PHE A 77 -11.96 -19.88 25.15
N PRO A 78 -11.65 -20.96 24.41
CA PRO A 78 -12.65 -21.76 23.69
C PRO A 78 -13.78 -22.30 24.55
N ASP A 79 -13.50 -22.73 25.76
CA ASP A 79 -14.43 -23.24 26.75
C ASP A 79 -15.36 -22.17 27.34
N LEU A 80 -15.02 -20.89 27.18
CA LEU A 80 -15.82 -19.75 27.64
C LEU A 80 -16.64 -19.10 26.52
N ARG A 81 -16.53 -19.60 25.30
CA ARG A 81 -17.30 -19.08 24.15
C ARG A 81 -18.79 -19.37 24.29
N GLY A 82 -19.62 -18.50 23.73
CA GLY A 82 -21.08 -18.63 23.79
C GLY A 82 -21.73 -18.19 25.12
N GLN A 83 -20.94 -17.76 26.12
CA GLN A 83 -21.43 -17.33 27.44
C GLN A 83 -21.62 -15.80 27.56
N GLY A 84 -21.49 -15.06 26.43
CA GLY A 84 -21.72 -13.61 26.40
C GLY A 84 -20.50 -12.75 26.73
N TYR A 85 -19.38 -13.33 27.14
CA TYR A 85 -18.16 -12.59 27.51
C TYR A 85 -17.64 -11.68 26.37
N GLY A 86 -17.69 -12.17 25.12
CA GLY A 86 -17.27 -11.37 23.97
C GLY A 86 -18.08 -10.08 23.77
N ALA A 87 -19.40 -10.15 23.94
CA ALA A 87 -20.25 -8.98 23.83
C ALA A 87 -20.02 -7.98 24.97
N GLN A 88 -19.79 -8.48 26.20
CA GLN A 88 -19.47 -7.64 27.35
C GLN A 88 -18.11 -6.95 27.17
N ALA A 89 -17.09 -7.66 26.67
CA ALA A 89 -15.76 -7.08 26.38
C ALA A 89 -15.82 -5.98 25.32
N LEU A 90 -16.59 -6.18 24.24
CA LEU A 90 -16.85 -5.12 23.26
C LEU A 90 -17.60 -3.93 23.88
N GLY A 91 -18.49 -4.19 24.84
CA GLY A 91 -19.15 -3.13 25.62
C GLY A 91 -18.14 -2.23 26.35
N LEU A 92 -17.17 -2.83 27.03
CA LEU A 92 -16.10 -2.09 27.70
C LEU A 92 -15.24 -1.27 26.72
N LEU A 93 -14.92 -1.82 25.54
CA LEU A 93 -14.17 -1.08 24.53
C LEU A 93 -14.95 0.14 24.02
N LYS A 94 -16.28 0.05 23.90
CA LYS A 94 -17.15 1.16 23.47
C LYS A 94 -17.21 2.31 24.47
N GLU A 95 -16.89 2.09 25.73
CA GLU A 95 -16.81 3.15 26.75
C GLU A 95 -15.73 4.19 26.45
N LYS A 96 -14.79 3.88 25.53
CA LYS A 96 -13.80 4.86 25.05
C LYS A 96 -14.42 6.01 24.23
N ASN A 97 -15.68 5.88 23.81
CA ASN A 97 -16.44 6.91 23.07
C ASN A 97 -15.74 7.41 21.78
N LYS A 98 -15.06 6.52 21.10
CA LYS A 98 -14.39 6.76 19.81
C LYS A 98 -14.93 5.79 18.76
N PRO A 99 -14.84 6.11 17.47
CA PRO A 99 -15.05 5.13 16.41
C PRO A 99 -14.15 3.91 16.64
N ILE A 100 -14.72 2.71 16.60
CA ILE A 100 -13.99 1.45 16.72
C ILE A 100 -14.00 0.80 15.36
N LEU A 101 -12.82 0.41 14.89
CA LEU A 101 -12.61 -0.29 13.63
C LEU A 101 -12.07 -1.69 13.91
N LEU A 102 -12.43 -2.64 13.06
CA LEU A 102 -11.83 -3.97 13.05
C LEU A 102 -11.91 -4.60 11.66
N GLU A 103 -11.09 -5.61 11.44
CA GLU A 103 -11.01 -6.38 10.20
C GLU A 103 -11.64 -7.76 10.40
N ILE A 104 -12.35 -8.25 9.37
CA ILE A 104 -12.83 -9.63 9.29
C ILE A 104 -12.61 -10.19 7.89
N GLU A 105 -12.51 -11.51 7.77
CA GLU A 105 -12.57 -12.16 6.48
C GLU A 105 -13.94 -11.89 5.81
N PRO A 106 -13.99 -11.86 4.47
CA PRO A 106 -15.27 -11.80 3.75
C PRO A 106 -16.21 -12.92 4.25
N PRO A 107 -17.49 -12.63 4.54
CA PRO A 107 -18.43 -13.63 5.08
C PRO A 107 -18.95 -14.56 3.99
N VAL A 108 -18.10 -15.49 3.54
CA VAL A 108 -18.39 -16.42 2.42
C VAL A 108 -18.71 -17.84 2.85
N ASP A 109 -18.39 -18.22 4.09
CA ASP A 109 -18.66 -19.52 4.68
C ASP A 109 -19.37 -19.40 6.04
N GLU A 110 -19.73 -20.53 6.64
CA GLU A 110 -20.48 -20.55 7.91
C GLU A 110 -19.70 -19.90 9.06
N MET A 111 -18.40 -20.09 9.15
CA MET A 111 -17.57 -19.56 10.22
C MET A 111 -17.39 -18.05 10.10
N THR A 112 -17.04 -17.55 8.92
CA THR A 112 -16.87 -16.13 8.63
C THR A 112 -18.20 -15.38 8.71
N GLN A 113 -19.31 -16.00 8.27
CA GLN A 113 -20.66 -15.46 8.42
C GLN A 113 -21.06 -15.36 9.92
N ARG A 114 -20.77 -16.37 10.73
CA ARG A 114 -21.03 -16.35 12.17
C ARG A 114 -20.25 -15.26 12.88
N ARG A 115 -18.98 -15.00 12.47
CA ARG A 115 -18.14 -13.90 12.98
C ARG A 115 -18.76 -12.55 12.60
N TYR A 116 -19.12 -12.36 11.35
CA TYR A 116 -19.80 -11.15 10.90
C TYR A 116 -21.09 -10.86 11.68
N GLU A 117 -21.98 -11.86 11.84
CA GLU A 117 -23.23 -11.72 12.58
C GLU A 117 -23.00 -11.42 14.09
N PHE A 118 -21.90 -11.89 14.67
CA PHE A 118 -21.53 -11.52 16.04
C PHE A 118 -21.24 -10.02 16.14
N TYR A 119 -20.41 -9.46 15.27
CA TYR A 119 -20.11 -8.03 15.30
C TYR A 119 -21.33 -7.18 14.94
N LYS A 120 -22.10 -7.59 13.96
CA LYS A 120 -23.35 -6.91 13.55
C LYS A 120 -24.36 -6.83 14.71
N ARG A 121 -24.57 -7.91 15.45
CA ARG A 121 -25.44 -7.89 16.67
C ARG A 121 -24.88 -6.98 17.76
N ASN A 122 -23.60 -6.74 17.77
CA ASN A 122 -22.95 -5.77 18.65
C ASN A 122 -22.88 -4.36 18.07
N GLY A 123 -23.66 -4.05 17.02
CA GLY A 123 -23.82 -2.71 16.45
C GLY A 123 -22.71 -2.25 15.52
N PHE A 124 -21.84 -3.15 15.08
CA PHE A 124 -20.87 -2.83 14.03
C PHE A 124 -21.52 -2.89 12.66
N VAL A 125 -21.06 -2.03 11.75
CA VAL A 125 -21.51 -1.94 10.37
C VAL A 125 -20.36 -2.21 9.41
N MET A 126 -20.65 -2.89 8.29
CA MET A 126 -19.67 -3.14 7.25
C MET A 126 -19.46 -1.88 6.42
N ASN A 127 -18.21 -1.55 6.12
CA ASN A 127 -17.83 -0.42 5.28
C ASN A 127 -17.66 -0.84 3.82
N PRO A 128 -17.90 0.08 2.86
CA PRO A 128 -17.83 -0.23 1.42
C PRO A 128 -16.39 -0.18 0.86
N TYR A 129 -15.39 0.00 1.70
CA TYR A 129 -14.01 0.17 1.27
C TYR A 129 -13.39 -1.16 0.83
N TYR A 130 -12.66 -1.11 -0.28
CA TYR A 130 -11.73 -2.18 -0.62
C TYR A 130 -10.56 -2.12 0.37
N HIS A 131 -10.29 -3.24 1.03
CA HIS A 131 -9.32 -3.26 2.11
C HIS A 131 -8.42 -4.50 2.03
N ILE A 132 -7.12 -4.25 2.15
CA ILE A 132 -6.09 -5.29 2.25
C ILE A 132 -5.43 -5.15 3.61
N GLN A 133 -5.33 -6.25 4.34
CA GLN A 133 -4.66 -6.27 5.63
C GLN A 133 -3.22 -5.77 5.53
N ALA A 134 -2.79 -5.00 6.51
CA ALA A 134 -1.38 -4.67 6.68
C ALA A 134 -0.59 -5.96 6.95
N LYS A 135 0.51 -6.18 6.21
CA LYS A 135 1.28 -7.44 6.30
C LYS A 135 2.06 -7.51 7.59
N TYR A 136 2.02 -8.64 8.25
CA TYR A 136 2.79 -8.90 9.45
C TYR A 136 4.19 -9.46 9.15
N HIS A 137 4.38 -10.10 7.98
CA HIS A 137 5.68 -10.67 7.59
C HIS A 137 6.04 -10.31 6.16
N LEU A 138 7.35 -10.22 5.90
CA LEU A 138 7.87 -10.07 4.55
C LEU A 138 7.53 -11.31 3.73
N GLY A 139 6.88 -11.08 2.58
CA GLY A 139 6.53 -12.16 1.66
C GLY A 139 5.12 -12.71 1.82
N ASP A 140 4.35 -12.29 2.83
CA ASP A 140 2.94 -12.64 2.94
C ASP A 140 2.18 -12.23 1.67
N GLU A 141 1.19 -13.04 1.29
CA GLU A 141 0.27 -12.68 0.22
C GLU A 141 -0.68 -11.56 0.66
N ASP A 142 -1.26 -10.87 -0.31
CA ASP A 142 -2.28 -9.85 -0.03
C ASP A 142 -3.55 -10.53 0.47
N LEU A 143 -3.96 -10.23 1.69
CA LEU A 143 -5.19 -10.74 2.30
C LEU A 143 -6.29 -9.68 2.22
N GLU A 144 -7.32 -9.93 1.39
CA GLU A 144 -8.50 -9.06 1.35
C GLU A 144 -9.38 -9.30 2.56
N LEU A 145 -9.63 -8.24 3.32
CA LEU A 145 -10.52 -8.23 4.47
C LEU A 145 -11.66 -7.24 4.29
N LYS A 146 -12.64 -7.28 5.17
CA LYS A 146 -13.71 -6.29 5.28
C LYS A 146 -13.53 -5.48 6.54
N ILE A 147 -13.65 -4.15 6.41
CA ILE A 147 -13.64 -3.25 7.54
C ILE A 147 -15.05 -3.17 8.15
N LEU A 148 -15.14 -3.43 9.43
CA LEU A 148 -16.32 -3.12 10.22
C LEU A 148 -16.01 -1.93 11.13
N SER A 149 -17.02 -1.10 11.38
CA SER A 149 -16.89 0.04 12.28
C SER A 149 -18.10 0.20 13.19
N PHE A 150 -17.87 0.79 14.36
CA PHE A 150 -18.88 1.18 15.33
C PHE A 150 -18.72 2.66 15.66
N PRO A 151 -19.79 3.47 15.80
CA PRO A 151 -21.21 3.06 15.73
C PRO A 151 -21.81 3.11 14.31
N GLN A 152 -21.08 3.61 13.32
CA GLN A 152 -21.58 3.86 11.96
C GLN A 152 -20.49 3.64 10.91
N VAL A 153 -20.86 3.67 9.63
CA VAL A 153 -19.91 3.67 8.50
C VAL A 153 -18.95 4.84 8.65
N LEU A 154 -17.67 4.59 8.42
CA LEU A 154 -16.61 5.59 8.52
C LEU A 154 -16.71 6.63 7.42
N PRO A 155 -16.47 7.90 7.73
CA PRO A 155 -16.10 8.88 6.71
C PRO A 155 -14.82 8.43 5.98
N LYS A 156 -14.73 8.78 4.69
CA LYS A 156 -13.60 8.41 3.83
C LYS A 156 -12.25 8.89 4.38
N GLU A 157 -12.22 10.09 4.92
CA GLU A 157 -11.03 10.72 5.51
C GLU A 157 -10.55 9.94 6.73
N LEU A 158 -11.47 9.48 7.58
CA LEU A 158 -11.12 8.68 8.75
C LEU A 158 -10.62 7.29 8.35
N TYR A 159 -11.23 6.67 7.32
CA TYR A 159 -10.73 5.41 6.77
C TYR A 159 -9.32 5.57 6.19
N ARG A 160 -9.04 6.67 5.47
CA ARG A 160 -7.70 6.96 4.94
C ARG A 160 -6.67 7.14 6.06
N SER A 161 -6.98 7.96 7.09
CA SER A 161 -6.12 8.16 8.26
C SER A 161 -5.83 6.84 8.99
N PHE A 162 -6.85 6.00 9.17
CA PHE A 162 -6.70 4.66 9.72
C PHE A 162 -5.77 3.79 8.86
N TYR A 163 -6.00 3.74 7.54
CA TYR A 163 -5.24 2.90 6.63
C TYR A 163 -3.75 3.32 6.55
N GLU A 164 -3.47 4.62 6.50
CA GLU A 164 -2.12 5.17 6.55
C GLU A 164 -1.42 4.81 7.87
N TYR A 165 -2.14 4.92 8.98
CA TYR A 165 -1.63 4.56 10.30
C TYR A 165 -1.29 3.06 10.39
N MET A 166 -2.23 2.21 9.97
CA MET A 166 -2.07 0.76 9.97
C MET A 166 -0.86 0.32 9.15
N THR A 167 -0.76 0.86 7.94
CA THR A 167 0.32 0.51 7.01
C THR A 167 1.69 0.91 7.57
N ARG A 168 1.79 2.04 8.28
CA ARG A 168 3.05 2.56 8.82
C ARG A 168 3.43 1.94 10.16
N GLU A 169 2.46 1.70 11.06
CA GLU A 169 2.74 1.34 12.46
C GLU A 169 2.61 -0.16 12.74
N ILE A 170 1.75 -0.84 12.00
CA ILE A 170 1.40 -2.24 12.23
C ILE A 170 1.95 -3.10 11.11
N GLY A 171 1.76 -2.65 9.87
CA GLY A 171 2.34 -3.33 8.73
C GLY A 171 3.86 -3.32 8.84
N ILE A 172 4.45 -4.48 8.67
CA ILE A 172 5.77 -4.49 8.10
C ILE A 172 5.57 -4.00 6.65
N LEU A 173 5.52 -2.67 6.49
CA LEU A 173 6.17 -2.14 5.31
C LEU A 173 7.55 -2.77 5.39
N PRO A 174 7.99 -3.55 4.40
CA PRO A 174 9.37 -3.90 4.38
C PRO A 174 10.09 -2.57 4.57
N ASN A 175 10.70 -2.36 5.73
CA ASN A 175 11.63 -1.29 5.89
C ASN A 175 12.49 -1.46 4.68
N VAL A 176 12.39 -0.49 3.76
CA VAL A 176 13.40 -0.34 2.72
C VAL A 176 14.64 -0.48 3.57
N SER A 177 15.31 -1.62 3.48
CA SER A 177 16.36 -1.97 4.42
C SER A 177 17.26 -0.74 4.49
N ASP A 178 17.88 -0.42 5.62
CA ASP A 178 18.86 0.69 5.75
C ASP A 178 19.90 0.67 4.62
N ASP A 179 19.84 -0.33 3.77
CA ASP A 179 20.63 -0.61 2.58
C ASP A 179 20.06 -0.03 1.27
N ILE A 180 18.87 0.60 1.27
CA ILE A 180 18.26 1.23 0.07
C ILE A 180 18.11 2.74 0.31
N ILE A 181 18.66 3.53 -0.58
CA ILE A 181 18.51 4.99 -0.61
C ILE A 181 17.59 5.39 -1.75
N VAL A 182 16.50 6.10 -1.46
CA VAL A 182 15.61 6.67 -2.48
C VAL A 182 16.00 8.12 -2.71
N ARG A 183 16.32 8.46 -3.97
CA ARG A 183 16.77 9.80 -4.37
C ARG A 183 16.53 10.07 -5.84
N ARG A 184 16.76 11.28 -6.29
CA ARG A 184 16.79 11.61 -7.73
C ARG A 184 17.95 10.91 -8.43
N LEU A 185 17.72 10.57 -9.72
CA LEU A 185 18.74 10.01 -10.60
C LEU A 185 19.94 10.99 -10.71
N GLN A 186 21.15 10.46 -10.69
CA GLN A 186 22.41 11.20 -10.84
C GLN A 186 23.12 10.83 -12.14
N GLU A 187 24.07 11.66 -12.55
CA GLU A 187 24.81 11.46 -13.80
C GLU A 187 25.70 10.23 -13.80
N ASP A 188 26.19 9.82 -12.63
CA ASP A 188 27.05 8.66 -12.39
C ASP A 188 26.31 7.35 -12.10
N ASP A 189 24.98 7.37 -12.08
CA ASP A 189 24.15 6.17 -11.93
C ASP A 189 24.17 5.28 -13.17
N ASP A 190 23.80 4.02 -13.04
CA ASP A 190 23.60 3.11 -14.16
C ASP A 190 22.28 3.41 -14.89
N TRP A 191 22.35 4.34 -15.84
CA TRP A 191 21.21 4.73 -16.66
C TRP A 191 20.66 3.60 -17.52
N LYS A 192 21.50 2.61 -17.90
CA LYS A 192 21.03 1.43 -18.64
C LYS A 192 20.12 0.55 -17.79
N GLN A 193 20.46 0.40 -16.51
CA GLN A 193 19.59 -0.32 -15.58
C GLN A 193 18.27 0.44 -15.36
N VAL A 194 18.32 1.77 -15.22
CA VAL A 194 17.09 2.59 -15.13
C VAL A 194 16.24 2.42 -16.39
N ALA A 195 16.83 2.52 -17.58
CA ALA A 195 16.13 2.33 -18.85
C ALA A 195 15.52 0.92 -18.99
N LYS A 196 16.21 -0.12 -18.51
CA LYS A 196 15.68 -1.48 -18.43
C LYS A 196 14.44 -1.54 -17.52
N LEU A 197 14.49 -0.94 -16.35
CA LEU A 197 13.34 -0.90 -15.41
C LEU A 197 12.15 -0.16 -16.03
N ILE A 198 12.38 0.96 -16.70
CA ILE A 198 11.33 1.69 -17.42
C ILE A 198 10.72 0.79 -18.51
N TYR A 199 11.53 0.15 -19.34
CA TYR A 199 11.04 -0.78 -20.35
C TYR A 199 10.21 -1.92 -19.76
N MET A 200 10.61 -2.46 -18.61
CA MET A 200 9.91 -3.57 -17.95
C MET A 200 8.65 -3.13 -17.20
N SER A 201 8.43 -1.83 -17.00
CA SER A 201 7.28 -1.32 -16.24
C SER A 201 5.95 -1.48 -16.97
N ASP A 202 5.97 -1.51 -18.30
CA ASP A 202 4.78 -1.67 -19.12
C ASP A 202 5.03 -2.65 -20.29
N PRO A 203 4.56 -3.90 -20.17
CA PRO A 203 4.75 -4.92 -21.20
C PRO A 203 3.84 -4.72 -22.42
N TYR A 204 2.88 -3.80 -22.40
CA TYR A 204 1.95 -3.53 -23.49
C TYR A 204 2.43 -2.38 -24.39
N ILE A 205 3.16 -1.42 -23.85
CA ILE A 205 3.59 -0.22 -24.58
C ILE A 205 5.01 -0.38 -25.14
N TYR A 206 5.99 -0.64 -24.29
CA TYR A 206 7.39 -0.61 -24.70
C TYR A 206 7.81 -1.65 -25.74
N PRO A 207 7.30 -2.92 -25.72
CA PRO A 207 7.57 -3.87 -26.81
C PRO A 207 6.98 -3.48 -28.16
N ASN A 208 6.02 -2.54 -28.18
CA ASN A 208 5.49 -1.95 -29.41
C ASN A 208 6.27 -0.71 -29.87
N TRP A 209 7.07 -0.09 -29.00
CA TRP A 209 7.93 1.03 -29.35
C TRP A 209 9.32 0.58 -29.82
N PHE A 210 9.80 -0.55 -29.29
CA PHE A 210 11.18 -1.00 -29.48
C PHE A 210 11.23 -2.46 -29.90
N ASP A 211 12.07 -2.77 -30.85
CA ASP A 211 12.26 -4.15 -31.33
C ASP A 211 13.07 -5.00 -30.32
N SER A 212 13.81 -4.36 -29.42
CA SER A 212 14.60 -5.05 -28.39
C SER A 212 14.79 -4.20 -27.14
N LEU A 213 15.10 -4.88 -26.01
CA LEU A 213 15.53 -4.20 -24.79
C LEU A 213 16.77 -3.33 -25.02
N GLY A 214 17.71 -3.76 -25.88
CA GLY A 214 18.92 -2.99 -26.19
C GLY A 214 18.61 -1.69 -26.92
N ASP A 215 17.62 -1.70 -27.83
CA ASP A 215 17.14 -0.49 -28.49
C ASP A 215 16.46 0.44 -27.48
N ALA A 216 15.58 -0.09 -26.65
CA ALA A 216 14.93 0.66 -25.60
C ALA A 216 15.94 1.34 -24.67
N GLN A 217 16.95 0.60 -24.20
CA GLN A 217 17.97 1.16 -23.32
C GLN A 217 18.73 2.32 -23.99
N ARG A 218 19.12 2.17 -25.26
CA ARG A 218 19.82 3.25 -25.97
C ARG A 218 18.96 4.50 -26.13
N VAL A 219 17.72 4.35 -26.59
CA VAL A 219 16.81 5.48 -26.82
C VAL A 219 16.40 6.15 -25.49
N ILE A 220 16.00 5.39 -24.49
CA ILE A 220 15.60 5.94 -23.18
C ILE A 220 16.77 6.68 -22.53
N CYS A 221 18.01 6.16 -22.60
CA CYS A 221 19.20 6.88 -22.12
C CYS A 221 19.42 8.22 -22.84
N GLU A 222 19.13 8.33 -24.14
CA GLU A 222 19.17 9.62 -24.85
C GLU A 222 18.00 10.53 -24.46
N MET A 223 16.80 9.97 -24.23
CA MET A 223 15.65 10.74 -23.71
C MET A 223 15.94 11.34 -22.34
N MET A 224 16.70 10.67 -21.47
CA MET A 224 17.09 11.18 -20.16
C MET A 224 17.90 12.48 -20.23
N LYS A 225 18.61 12.72 -21.34
CA LYS A 225 19.42 13.94 -21.59
C LYS A 225 18.60 15.09 -22.16
N LEU A 226 17.38 14.83 -22.63
CA LEU A 226 16.53 15.76 -23.37
C LEU A 226 15.34 16.22 -22.48
N PRO A 227 14.67 17.32 -22.82
CA PRO A 227 13.50 17.80 -22.06
C PRO A 227 12.23 16.97 -22.33
N THR A 228 12.32 15.65 -22.13
CA THR A 228 11.23 14.68 -22.28
C THR A 228 10.60 14.32 -20.92
N LEU A 229 9.55 13.49 -20.95
CA LEU A 229 9.01 12.86 -19.74
C LEU A 229 10.11 12.08 -18.98
N TYR A 230 11.00 11.42 -19.72
CA TYR A 230 12.09 10.62 -19.18
C TYR A 230 13.35 11.42 -18.84
N ASN A 231 13.30 12.76 -18.86
CA ASN A 231 14.45 13.55 -18.42
C ASN A 231 14.92 13.10 -17.02
N MET A 232 16.23 13.04 -16.80
CA MET A 232 16.82 12.56 -15.54
C MET A 232 16.22 13.24 -14.30
N ASN A 233 15.84 14.52 -14.40
CA ASN A 233 15.22 15.28 -13.32
C ASN A 233 13.79 14.81 -12.97
N ASN A 234 13.16 14.01 -13.82
CA ASN A 234 11.85 13.42 -13.60
C ASN A 234 11.94 12.01 -13.02
N ILE A 235 13.15 11.48 -12.81
CA ILE A 235 13.38 10.10 -12.40
C ILE A 235 13.84 10.05 -10.93
N THR A 236 13.14 9.25 -10.14
CA THR A 236 13.50 8.88 -8.78
C THR A 236 13.97 7.43 -8.80
N VAL A 237 15.09 7.13 -8.15
CA VAL A 237 15.67 5.79 -8.08
C VAL A 237 15.78 5.31 -6.64
N ALA A 238 15.67 4.00 -6.47
CA ALA A 238 16.02 3.29 -5.26
C ALA A 238 17.37 2.59 -5.47
N VAL A 239 18.38 3.00 -4.75
CA VAL A 239 19.76 2.54 -4.89
C VAL A 239 20.12 1.66 -3.71
N ALA A 240 20.57 0.44 -3.97
CA ALA A 240 21.05 -0.47 -2.95
C ALA A 240 22.47 -0.08 -2.49
N LYS A 241 22.89 -0.56 -1.32
CA LYS A 241 24.18 -0.23 -0.69
C LYS A 241 25.40 -0.57 -1.54
N ASP A 242 25.27 -1.55 -2.42
CA ASP A 242 26.29 -1.93 -3.41
C ASP A 242 26.30 -1.04 -4.67
N GLY A 243 25.46 -0.01 -4.71
CA GLY A 243 25.30 0.92 -5.84
C GLY A 243 24.35 0.43 -6.93
N MET A 244 23.75 -0.75 -6.79
CA MET A 244 22.79 -1.27 -7.78
C MET A 244 21.48 -0.47 -7.75
N ILE A 245 20.95 -0.14 -8.93
CA ILE A 245 19.61 0.45 -9.07
C ILE A 245 18.56 -0.67 -8.89
N ALA A 246 17.96 -0.69 -7.71
CA ALA A 246 16.96 -1.67 -7.31
C ALA A 246 15.53 -1.34 -7.79
N GLY A 247 15.26 -0.04 -8.07
CA GLY A 247 13.97 0.40 -8.58
C GLY A 247 14.05 1.80 -9.18
N ALA A 248 13.11 2.13 -10.04
CA ALA A 248 12.99 3.44 -10.65
C ALA A 248 11.51 3.85 -10.82
N ALA A 249 11.26 5.15 -10.70
CA ALA A 249 9.97 5.76 -10.98
C ALA A 249 10.14 7.03 -11.80
N VAL A 250 9.25 7.25 -12.76
CA VAL A 250 9.19 8.44 -13.61
C VAL A 250 7.97 9.26 -13.23
N SER A 251 8.16 10.52 -12.86
CA SER A 251 7.06 11.43 -12.53
C SER A 251 7.33 12.84 -13.00
N LYS A 252 6.32 13.52 -13.55
CA LYS A 252 6.45 14.88 -14.10
C LYS A 252 5.29 15.76 -13.63
N GLN A 253 5.58 17.04 -13.39
CA GLN A 253 4.53 18.04 -13.10
C GLN A 253 3.63 18.19 -14.32
N ALA A 254 2.33 18.07 -14.13
CA ALA A 254 1.30 18.37 -15.12
C ALA A 254 0.86 19.86 -15.04
N PRO A 255 0.33 20.47 -16.10
CA PRO A 255 0.23 19.88 -17.43
C PRO A 255 1.57 19.87 -18.18
N PHE A 256 1.76 18.90 -19.05
CA PHE A 256 2.92 18.86 -19.95
C PHE A 256 2.54 18.33 -21.34
N VAL A 257 3.33 18.71 -22.32
CA VAL A 257 3.26 18.19 -23.69
C VAL A 257 4.64 17.65 -24.06
N GLU A 258 4.68 16.48 -24.66
CA GLU A 258 5.91 15.92 -25.19
C GLU A 258 6.13 16.44 -26.61
N ASP A 259 7.39 16.86 -26.89
CA ASP A 259 7.80 17.35 -28.18
C ASP A 259 8.34 16.18 -29.02
N GLU A 260 7.66 15.86 -30.11
CA GLU A 260 8.09 14.83 -31.08
C GLU A 260 9.51 15.07 -31.61
N ALA A 261 9.95 16.34 -31.67
CA ALA A 261 11.31 16.66 -32.10
C ALA A 261 12.38 16.08 -31.17
N ASN A 262 12.15 16.15 -29.84
CA ASN A 262 13.04 15.54 -28.84
C ASN A 262 13.07 14.02 -28.94
N LEU A 263 11.93 13.40 -29.26
CA LEU A 263 11.86 11.96 -29.47
C LEU A 263 12.70 11.56 -30.70
N LYS A 264 12.52 12.25 -31.84
CA LYS A 264 13.32 12.01 -33.05
C LYS A 264 14.83 12.14 -32.79
N ILE A 265 15.23 13.19 -32.07
CA ILE A 265 16.63 13.39 -31.68
C ILE A 265 17.15 12.21 -30.83
N ALA A 266 16.34 11.70 -29.89
CA ALA A 266 16.75 10.57 -29.08
C ALA A 266 16.96 9.29 -29.92
N PHE A 267 16.05 8.99 -30.83
CA PHE A 267 16.15 7.84 -31.73
C PHE A 267 17.37 7.96 -32.65
N GLU A 268 17.59 9.13 -33.25
CA GLU A 268 18.76 9.41 -34.13
C GLU A 268 20.07 9.22 -33.35
N ARG A 269 20.20 9.80 -32.15
CA ARG A 269 21.42 9.67 -31.34
C ARG A 269 21.67 8.24 -30.89
N ALA A 270 20.61 7.49 -30.61
CA ALA A 270 20.66 6.09 -30.22
C ALA A 270 21.01 5.15 -31.41
N GLY A 271 20.96 5.66 -32.67
CA GLY A 271 21.12 4.83 -33.86
C GLY A 271 19.98 3.82 -34.04
N VAL A 272 18.77 4.13 -33.55
CA VAL A 272 17.58 3.30 -33.65
C VAL A 272 16.61 3.97 -34.64
N LYS A 273 16.02 3.19 -35.52
CA LYS A 273 15.06 3.71 -36.50
C LYS A 273 13.69 3.90 -35.83
N MET A 274 13.15 5.10 -35.92
CA MET A 274 11.77 5.38 -35.56
C MET A 274 10.87 5.05 -36.75
N ASP A 275 10.15 3.96 -36.72
CA ASP A 275 9.21 3.54 -37.75
C ASP A 275 7.80 4.13 -37.55
N HIS A 276 6.90 3.87 -38.53
CA HIS A 276 5.51 4.36 -38.44
C HIS A 276 4.75 3.81 -37.26
N ARG A 277 4.96 2.54 -36.90
CA ARG A 277 4.33 1.88 -35.74
C ARG A 277 4.73 2.55 -34.42
N THR A 278 6.04 2.82 -34.24
CA THR A 278 6.56 3.56 -33.06
C THR A 278 5.90 4.92 -32.95
N LYS A 279 5.73 5.64 -34.07
CA LYS A 279 5.08 6.94 -34.06
C LYS A 279 3.60 6.86 -33.67
N GLU A 280 2.85 5.93 -34.25
CA GLU A 280 1.42 5.74 -33.92
C GLU A 280 1.21 5.45 -32.40
N VAL A 281 2.02 4.55 -31.85
CA VAL A 281 1.92 4.22 -30.40
C VAL A 281 2.31 5.43 -29.55
N PHE A 282 3.34 6.18 -29.94
CA PHE A 282 3.75 7.40 -29.27
C PHE A 282 2.61 8.44 -29.27
N ASP A 283 2.04 8.73 -30.42
CA ASP A 283 0.95 9.70 -30.56
C ASP A 283 -0.27 9.29 -29.73
N ALA A 284 -0.63 8.00 -29.73
CA ALA A 284 -1.74 7.46 -28.96
C ALA A 284 -1.49 7.55 -27.42
N TYR A 285 -0.26 7.28 -27.01
CA TYR A 285 0.17 7.31 -25.61
C TYR A 285 0.17 8.74 -25.08
N TYR A 286 0.88 9.66 -25.70
CA TYR A 286 1.00 11.03 -25.23
C TYR A 286 -0.26 11.89 -25.48
N ALA A 287 -1.17 11.46 -26.37
CA ALA A 287 -2.46 12.12 -26.52
C ALA A 287 -3.31 12.12 -25.23
N LYS A 288 -3.05 11.19 -24.31
CA LYS A 288 -3.86 10.98 -23.10
C LYS A 288 -3.16 11.43 -21.81
N MET A 289 -1.84 11.61 -21.82
CA MET A 289 -1.03 11.87 -20.64
C MET A 289 -0.86 13.35 -20.32
N GLY A 290 -0.67 13.65 -19.03
CA GLY A 290 -0.22 14.96 -18.55
C GLY A 290 -1.17 16.12 -18.82
N LYS A 291 -2.47 15.84 -18.99
CA LYS A 291 -3.52 16.85 -19.31
C LYS A 291 -4.20 17.40 -18.07
N GLU A 292 -3.90 16.87 -16.91
CA GLU A 292 -4.39 17.40 -15.65
C GLU A 292 -3.94 18.87 -15.51
N GLU A 293 -4.85 19.73 -15.03
CA GLU A 293 -4.55 21.17 -14.88
C GLU A 293 -3.52 21.43 -13.78
N ASP A 294 -3.41 20.52 -12.81
CA ASP A 294 -2.51 20.63 -11.67
C ASP A 294 -2.13 19.24 -11.14
N GLY A 295 -0.96 19.12 -10.51
CA GLY A 295 -0.49 17.92 -9.87
C GLY A 295 0.67 17.22 -10.55
N TYR A 296 0.95 16.00 -10.12
CA TYR A 296 2.02 15.15 -10.66
C TYR A 296 1.44 13.95 -11.41
N TYR A 297 1.98 13.71 -12.57
CA TYR A 297 1.71 12.49 -13.32
C TYR A 297 2.81 11.46 -13.03
N LEU A 298 2.43 10.32 -12.47
CA LEU A 298 3.30 9.18 -12.20
C LEU A 298 3.22 8.22 -13.38
N ALA A 299 4.21 8.28 -14.26
CA ALA A 299 4.20 7.55 -15.53
C ALA A 299 4.64 6.09 -15.39
N ASN A 300 5.70 5.84 -14.66
CA ASN A 300 6.31 4.52 -14.54
C ASN A 300 6.75 4.25 -13.10
N ILE A 301 6.58 3.03 -12.65
CA ILE A 301 7.23 2.48 -11.47
C ILE A 301 7.66 1.05 -11.78
N ALA A 302 8.91 0.74 -11.55
CA ALA A 302 9.41 -0.62 -11.63
C ALA A 302 10.43 -0.93 -10.55
N VAL A 303 10.41 -2.18 -10.09
CA VAL A 303 11.38 -2.72 -9.14
C VAL A 303 12.02 -3.96 -9.76
N ASP A 304 13.34 -4.03 -9.73
CA ASP A 304 14.09 -5.19 -10.21
C ASP A 304 13.62 -6.46 -9.48
N THR A 305 13.51 -7.55 -10.21
CA THR A 305 12.95 -8.81 -9.70
C THR A 305 13.68 -9.33 -8.45
N ALA A 306 15.00 -9.10 -8.37
CA ALA A 306 15.82 -9.49 -7.22
C ALA A 306 15.52 -8.69 -5.94
N TYR A 307 14.86 -7.53 -6.09
CA TYR A 307 14.57 -6.60 -4.99
C TYR A 307 13.07 -6.44 -4.72
N ARG A 308 12.20 -7.22 -5.39
CA ARG A 308 10.76 -7.19 -5.15
C ARG A 308 10.39 -7.63 -3.75
N LYS A 309 9.20 -7.23 -3.31
CA LYS A 309 8.64 -7.52 -1.96
C LYS A 309 9.48 -6.94 -0.80
N ARG A 310 10.30 -5.90 -1.06
CA ARG A 310 11.09 -5.18 -0.06
C ARG A 310 10.63 -3.72 0.14
N GLY A 311 9.38 -3.36 -0.23
CA GLY A 311 8.80 -2.02 -0.05
C GLY A 311 9.33 -0.94 -0.99
N ILE A 312 10.23 -1.25 -1.91
CA ILE A 312 10.89 -0.26 -2.77
C ILE A 312 9.88 0.55 -3.61
N ALA A 313 8.83 -0.09 -4.12
CA ALA A 313 7.79 0.64 -4.86
C ALA A 313 7.05 1.64 -3.97
N CYS A 314 6.73 1.26 -2.71
CA CYS A 314 6.12 2.17 -1.74
C CYS A 314 7.04 3.35 -1.45
N ALA A 315 8.32 3.10 -1.18
CA ALA A 315 9.29 4.16 -0.88
C ALA A 315 9.50 5.13 -2.05
N LEU A 316 9.50 4.62 -3.30
CA LEU A 316 9.53 5.48 -4.50
C LEU A 316 8.29 6.36 -4.60
N ILE A 317 7.10 5.82 -4.34
CA ILE A 317 5.83 6.56 -4.34
C ILE A 317 5.82 7.59 -3.21
N GLU A 318 6.20 7.22 -2.00
CA GLU A 318 6.28 8.12 -0.84
C GLU A 318 7.21 9.30 -1.10
N GLU A 319 8.40 9.05 -1.68
CA GLU A 319 9.34 10.11 -2.05
C GLU A 319 8.73 11.06 -3.08
N ILE A 320 8.02 10.53 -4.08
CA ILE A 320 7.35 11.35 -5.10
C ILE A 320 6.21 12.15 -4.49
N LEU A 321 5.45 11.58 -3.55
CA LEU A 321 4.27 12.20 -2.94
C LEU A 321 4.58 13.07 -1.72
N ARG A 322 5.83 13.10 -1.21
CA ARG A 322 6.23 13.73 0.05
C ARG A 322 5.67 15.15 0.22
N ASP A 323 5.79 15.99 -0.80
CA ASP A 323 5.36 17.37 -0.80
C ASP A 323 4.27 17.65 -1.85
N ARG A 324 3.43 16.62 -2.15
CA ARG A 324 2.42 16.70 -3.19
C ARG A 324 1.02 16.51 -2.60
N GLU A 325 0.12 17.37 -3.04
CA GLU A 325 -1.28 17.30 -2.65
C GLU A 325 -2.15 16.54 -3.65
N PHE A 326 -1.69 16.47 -4.92
CA PHE A 326 -2.40 15.79 -5.99
C PHE A 326 -1.45 15.08 -6.94
N ALA A 327 -1.78 13.83 -7.27
CA ALA A 327 -1.09 13.06 -8.29
C ALA A 327 -2.05 12.13 -9.03
N THR A 328 -1.70 11.80 -10.26
CA THR A 328 -2.46 10.85 -11.09
C THR A 328 -1.55 9.79 -11.67
N LEU A 329 -2.10 8.65 -11.97
CA LEU A 329 -1.46 7.57 -12.70
C LEU A 329 -2.47 6.78 -13.52
N GLU A 330 -1.95 5.93 -14.38
CA GLU A 330 -2.73 4.95 -15.15
C GLU A 330 -2.17 3.56 -14.87
N CYS A 331 -3.06 2.59 -14.72
CA CYS A 331 -2.67 1.21 -14.45
C CYS A 331 -3.56 0.24 -15.20
N VAL A 332 -2.94 -0.71 -15.88
CA VAL A 332 -3.67 -1.79 -16.56
C VAL A 332 -4.49 -2.59 -15.56
N VAL A 333 -5.77 -2.83 -15.87
CA VAL A 333 -6.72 -3.55 -15.00
C VAL A 333 -6.22 -4.94 -14.61
N GLU A 334 -5.58 -5.65 -15.54
CA GLU A 334 -5.00 -6.97 -15.28
C GLU A 334 -3.82 -6.94 -14.30
N ASN A 335 -3.14 -5.79 -14.13
CA ASN A 335 -2.05 -5.65 -13.17
C ASN A 335 -2.58 -5.40 -11.75
N ALA A 336 -3.28 -6.40 -11.22
CA ALA A 336 -3.92 -6.31 -9.90
C ALA A 336 -2.91 -6.03 -8.77
N GLY A 337 -1.68 -6.50 -8.88
CA GLY A 337 -0.64 -6.22 -7.90
C GLY A 337 -0.28 -4.72 -7.84
N ALA A 338 -0.25 -4.03 -8.99
CA ALA A 338 0.11 -2.63 -9.05
C ALA A 338 -1.04 -1.71 -8.58
N TRP A 339 -2.25 -1.83 -9.16
CA TRP A 339 -3.32 -0.90 -8.78
C TRP A 339 -3.77 -1.09 -7.31
N ARG A 340 -3.67 -2.31 -6.75
CA ARG A 340 -3.87 -2.54 -5.32
C ARG A 340 -2.79 -1.85 -4.47
N LEU A 341 -1.52 -1.88 -4.92
CA LEU A 341 -0.46 -1.12 -4.28
C LEU A 341 -0.78 0.38 -4.27
N TYR A 342 -1.21 0.93 -5.40
CA TYR A 342 -1.57 2.35 -5.50
C TYR A 342 -2.75 2.71 -4.59
N GLN A 343 -3.76 1.84 -4.48
CA GLN A 343 -4.84 2.03 -3.51
C GLN A 343 -4.34 2.09 -2.08
N ARG A 344 -3.40 1.18 -1.70
CA ARG A 344 -2.75 1.24 -0.37
C ARG A 344 -1.99 2.55 -0.13
N MET A 345 -1.44 3.13 -1.20
CA MET A 345 -0.74 4.41 -1.14
C MET A 345 -1.69 5.64 -1.20
N GLY A 346 -3.00 5.41 -1.11
CA GLY A 346 -4.01 6.47 -1.08
C GLY A 346 -4.51 6.92 -2.46
N PHE A 347 -4.17 6.21 -3.53
CA PHE A 347 -4.80 6.45 -4.83
C PHE A 347 -6.17 5.80 -4.89
N GLU A 348 -7.09 6.45 -5.59
CA GLU A 348 -8.45 5.96 -5.83
C GLU A 348 -8.68 5.77 -7.32
N ILE A 349 -9.42 4.72 -7.67
CA ILE A 349 -9.86 4.53 -9.06
C ILE A 349 -10.89 5.62 -9.38
N ALA A 350 -10.54 6.52 -10.30
CA ALA A 350 -11.45 7.55 -10.78
C ALA A 350 -12.42 6.99 -11.83
N PHE A 351 -11.90 6.25 -12.79
CA PHE A 351 -12.68 5.56 -13.83
C PHE A 351 -11.84 4.51 -14.55
N GLU A 352 -12.52 3.61 -15.26
CA GLU A 352 -11.93 2.68 -16.20
C GLU A 352 -12.13 3.19 -17.63
N TYR A 353 -11.14 2.96 -18.49
CA TYR A 353 -11.17 3.37 -19.89
C TYR A 353 -10.32 2.44 -20.76
N PRO A 354 -10.58 2.39 -22.09
CA PRO A 354 -9.70 1.70 -23.02
C PRO A 354 -8.38 2.46 -23.17
N GLY A 355 -7.29 1.85 -22.71
CA GLY A 355 -5.93 2.38 -22.86
C GLY A 355 -5.39 2.26 -24.28
N VAL A 356 -4.06 2.23 -24.42
CA VAL A 356 -3.41 1.98 -25.71
C VAL A 356 -3.68 0.54 -26.13
N HIS A 357 -3.96 0.32 -27.41
CA HIS A 357 -4.37 -0.98 -27.96
C HIS A 357 -5.63 -1.59 -27.31
N ASP A 358 -6.56 -0.75 -26.86
CA ASP A 358 -7.79 -1.16 -26.17
C ASP A 358 -7.58 -2.01 -24.91
N VAL A 359 -6.38 -1.98 -24.33
CA VAL A 359 -6.10 -2.62 -23.05
C VAL A 359 -6.82 -1.87 -21.93
N PRO A 360 -7.72 -2.49 -21.17
CA PRO A 360 -8.44 -1.80 -20.10
C PRO A 360 -7.48 -1.23 -19.04
N CYS A 361 -7.64 0.06 -18.74
CA CYS A 361 -6.83 0.77 -17.75
C CYS A 361 -7.69 1.49 -16.73
N TYR A 362 -7.23 1.52 -15.49
CA TYR A 362 -7.73 2.44 -14.47
C TYR A 362 -6.98 3.76 -14.54
N LYS A 363 -7.71 4.88 -14.56
CA LYS A 363 -7.19 6.17 -14.13
C LYS A 363 -7.32 6.24 -12.62
N MET A 364 -6.23 6.55 -11.94
CA MET A 364 -6.21 6.62 -10.48
C MET A 364 -5.70 7.98 -10.02
N ASN A 365 -6.33 8.52 -8.97
CA ASN A 365 -6.01 9.83 -8.41
C ASN A 365 -5.63 9.71 -6.94
N TYR A 366 -4.56 10.39 -6.56
CA TYR A 366 -4.21 10.69 -5.18
C TYR A 366 -4.54 12.17 -4.93
N ASP A 367 -5.41 12.46 -3.97
CA ASP A 367 -5.85 13.84 -3.69
C ASP A 367 -5.97 14.10 -2.18
N LYS A 368 -5.06 14.91 -1.66
CA LYS A 368 -5.11 15.42 -0.27
C LYS A 368 -5.91 16.73 -0.14
N ARG A 369 -6.23 17.41 -1.25
CA ARG A 369 -6.93 18.70 -1.25
C ARG A 369 -8.42 18.57 -0.92
N GLY A 370 -9.00 17.38 -1.12
CA GLY A 370 -10.43 17.07 -0.92
C GLY A 370 -10.90 16.95 0.52
N GLY A 371 -10.05 17.25 1.50
CA GLY A 371 -10.41 17.32 2.92
C GLY A 371 -10.94 18.71 3.31
N LYS A 372 -12.12 19.11 2.80
CA LYS A 372 -12.94 20.19 3.36
C LYS A 372 -14.37 19.71 3.54
#